data_5268be0c8308563a69af420fba4b841a
#
_entry.id   5268be0c8308563a69af420fba4b841a
#
_cell.length_a   1.000
_cell.length_b   1.000
_cell.length_c   1.000
_cell.angle_alpha   90.00
_cell.angle_beta   90.00
_cell.angle_gamma   90.00
#
_symmetry.space_group_name_H-M   'P 1'
#
loop_
_entity.id
_entity.type
_entity.pdbx_description
1 polymer ?
#
loop_
_entity_poly.entity_id
_entity_poly.type
_entity_poly.pdbx_seq_one_letter_code
_entity_poly.pdbx_strand_id
1 'polypeptide(L)' 'MLTGKVKWFNYQKGYGFISPDNGTKDIFVHISAIEKCGISSLNENDKVSYDEVRNNGKISAANIKLLNN' A
#
# COMPACT_ATOMS: atom_id res chain seq x y z
N MET A 1 -3.76 -8.69 -9.66
CA MET A 1 -3.91 -8.22 -8.27
C MET A 1 -2.79 -8.80 -7.43
N LEU A 2 -2.09 -7.92 -6.75
CA LEU A 2 -0.96 -8.31 -5.91
C LEU A 2 -1.37 -8.24 -4.45
N THR A 3 -0.66 -8.97 -3.60
CA THR A 3 -0.92 -8.94 -2.17
C THR A 3 0.37 -8.68 -1.41
N GLY A 4 0.22 -8.14 -0.21
CA GLY A 4 1.34 -7.88 0.67
C GLY A 4 0.88 -7.47 2.04
N LYS A 5 1.83 -7.05 2.86
CA LYS A 5 1.56 -6.55 4.20
C LYS A 5 2.08 -5.13 4.32
N VAL A 6 1.35 -4.32 5.07
CA VAL A 6 1.81 -2.97 5.36
C VAL A 6 3.04 -3.05 6.24
N LYS A 7 4.15 -2.51 5.77
CA LYS A 7 5.38 -2.48 6.54
C LYS A 7 5.32 -1.40 7.60
N TRP A 8 4.93 -0.19 7.18
CA TRP A 8 4.65 0.92 8.09
C TRP A 8 3.93 2.01 7.30
N PHE A 9 3.23 2.88 8.01
CA PHE A 9 2.56 4.02 7.39
C PHE A 9 2.62 5.20 8.33
N ASN A 10 2.98 6.37 7.79
CA ASN A 10 3.09 7.59 8.56
C ASN A 10 2.08 8.61 8.05
N TYR A 11 1.02 8.85 8.84
CA TYR A 11 -0.05 9.76 8.45
C TYR A 11 0.39 11.22 8.44
N GLN A 12 1.35 11.57 9.26
CA GLN A 12 1.85 12.94 9.28
C GLN A 12 2.58 13.29 8.00
N LYS A 13 3.34 12.34 7.48
CA LYS A 13 4.06 12.51 6.22
C LYS A 13 3.21 12.16 5.01
N GLY A 14 2.15 11.39 5.21
CA GLY A 14 1.21 11.03 4.16
C GLY A 14 1.67 9.92 3.25
N TYR A 15 2.49 9.00 3.73
CA TYR A 15 2.92 7.86 2.92
C TYR A 15 3.42 6.70 3.78
N GLY A 16 3.60 5.57 3.13
CA GLY A 16 4.15 4.38 3.77
C GLY A 16 4.60 3.38 2.72
N PHE A 17 4.86 2.16 3.17
CA PHE A 17 5.35 1.10 2.29
C PHE A 17 4.62 -0.21 2.56
N ILE A 18 4.42 -0.97 1.49
CA ILE A 18 3.87 -2.31 1.54
C ILE A 18 4.98 -3.29 1.19
N SER A 19 5.09 -4.35 1.99
CA SER A 19 6.03 -5.44 1.72
C SER A 19 5.30 -6.50 0.90
N PRO A 20 5.63 -6.66 -0.39
CA PRO A 20 4.94 -7.63 -1.23
C PRO A 20 5.16 -9.07 -0.76
N ASP A 21 4.11 -9.88 -0.88
CA ASP A 21 4.18 -11.29 -0.49
C ASP A 21 5.16 -12.09 -1.36
N ASN A 22 5.41 -11.62 -2.57
CA ASN A 22 6.33 -12.31 -3.48
C ASN A 22 7.81 -12.03 -3.20
N GLY A 23 8.11 -11.27 -2.15
CA GLY A 23 9.49 -11.02 -1.75
C GLY A 23 10.22 -9.95 -2.53
N THR A 24 9.51 -9.22 -3.39
CA THR A 24 10.14 -8.12 -4.13
C THR A 24 10.29 -6.88 -3.21
N LYS A 25 10.86 -5.81 -3.78
CA LYS A 25 11.12 -4.59 -3.02
C LYS A 25 9.83 -3.98 -2.51
N ASP A 26 9.92 -3.28 -1.37
CA ASP A 26 8.79 -2.57 -0.80
C ASP A 26 8.21 -1.59 -1.81
N ILE A 27 6.88 -1.46 -1.76
CA ILE A 27 6.15 -0.60 -2.68
C ILE A 27 5.62 0.61 -1.93
N PHE A 28 5.88 1.79 -2.50
CA PHE A 28 5.42 3.06 -1.95
C PHE A 28 3.90 3.17 -2.05
N VAL A 29 3.26 3.66 -0.98
CA VAL A 29 1.84 3.96 -0.99
C VAL A 29 1.63 5.35 -0.42
N HIS A 30 0.93 6.20 -1.19
CA HIS A 30 0.61 7.54 -0.78
C HIS A 30 -0.77 7.58 -0.12
N ILE A 31 -0.95 8.52 0.81
CA ILE A 31 -2.21 8.64 1.55
C ILE A 31 -3.41 8.85 0.62
N SER A 32 -3.21 9.54 -0.50
CA SER A 32 -4.28 9.76 -1.47
C SER A 32 -4.81 8.46 -2.04
N ALA A 33 -3.95 7.46 -2.23
CA ALA A 33 -4.37 6.16 -2.73
C ALA A 33 -5.27 5.45 -1.72
N ILE A 34 -4.97 5.60 -0.44
CA ILE A 34 -5.78 5.02 0.62
C ILE A 34 -7.13 5.70 0.70
N GLU A 35 -7.14 7.02 0.62
CA GLU A 35 -8.37 7.80 0.69
C GLU A 35 -9.31 7.47 -0.45
N LYS A 36 -8.77 7.31 -1.65
CA LYS A 36 -9.57 6.94 -2.83
C LYS A 36 -10.24 5.59 -2.67
N CYS A 37 -9.63 4.71 -1.89
CA CYS A 37 -10.18 3.37 -1.66
C CYS A 37 -11.15 3.33 -0.48
N GLY A 38 -11.38 4.46 0.17
CA GLY A 38 -12.27 4.51 1.32
C GLY A 38 -11.68 3.90 2.59
N ILE A 39 -10.37 3.73 2.62
CA ILE A 39 -9.69 3.17 3.78
C ILE A 39 -9.33 4.32 4.71
N SER A 40 -9.71 4.20 5.99
CA SER A 40 -9.43 5.26 6.95
C SER A 40 -8.01 5.18 7.51
N SER A 41 -7.46 3.98 7.61
CA SER A 41 -6.12 3.83 8.15
C SER A 41 -5.51 2.49 7.74
N LEU A 42 -4.18 2.47 7.66
CA LEU A 42 -3.41 1.25 7.48
C LEU A 42 -2.53 1.06 8.70
N ASN A 43 -2.59 -0.12 9.28
CA ASN A 43 -1.78 -0.47 10.43
C ASN A 43 -0.66 -1.40 10.01
N GLU A 44 0.44 -1.37 10.78
CA GLU A 44 1.57 -2.25 10.55
C GLU A 44 1.09 -3.71 10.51
N ASN A 45 1.57 -4.45 9.54
CA ASN A 45 1.27 -5.87 9.32
C ASN A 45 -0.13 -6.16 8.79
N ASP A 46 -0.93 -5.15 8.46
CA ASP A 46 -2.21 -5.38 7.81
C ASP A 46 -1.99 -6.02 6.44
N LYS A 47 -2.79 -7.04 6.14
CA LYS A 47 -2.76 -7.64 4.81
C LYS A 47 -3.60 -6.81 3.85
N VAL A 48 -3.05 -6.58 2.67
CA VAL A 48 -3.73 -5.79 1.64
C VAL A 48 -3.55 -6.41 0.28
N SER A 49 -4.49 -6.15 -0.62
CA SER A 49 -4.30 -6.36 -2.04
C SER A 49 -4.15 -4.99 -2.69
N TYR A 50 -3.43 -4.96 -3.81
CA TYR A 50 -3.16 -3.69 -4.47
C TYR A 50 -2.76 -3.94 -5.92
N ASP A 51 -2.77 -2.87 -6.72
CA ASP A 51 -2.24 -2.87 -8.07
C ASP A 51 -0.99 -2.01 -8.11
N GLU A 52 -0.03 -2.40 -8.93
CA GLU A 52 1.15 -1.58 -9.16
C GLU A 52 0.84 -0.53 -10.20
N VAL A 53 1.22 0.71 -9.90
CA VAL A 53 1.15 1.79 -10.85
C VAL A 53 2.55 2.32 -11.07
N ARG A 54 2.97 2.34 -12.32
CA ARG A 54 4.29 2.86 -12.68
C ARG A 54 4.13 4.25 -13.28
N ASN A 55 4.82 5.21 -12.71
CA ASN A 55 4.70 6.59 -13.11
C ASN A 55 6.09 7.24 -13.05
N ASN A 56 6.59 7.71 -14.18
CA ASN A 56 7.91 8.35 -14.27
C ASN A 56 9.02 7.50 -13.66
N GLY A 57 8.97 6.19 -13.90
CA GLY A 57 9.99 5.28 -13.38
C GLY A 57 9.81 4.91 -11.92
N LYS A 58 8.77 5.40 -11.28
CA LYS A 58 8.48 5.07 -9.87
C LYS A 58 7.28 4.13 -9.81
N ILE A 59 7.35 3.17 -8.90
CA ILE A 59 6.28 2.22 -8.70
C ILE A 59 5.57 2.56 -7.39
N SER A 60 4.24 2.61 -7.44
CA SER A 60 3.43 2.85 -6.26
C SER A 60 2.23 1.92 -6.24
N ALA A 61 1.61 1.79 -5.06
CA ALA A 61 0.42 0.97 -4.89
C ALA A 61 -0.83 1.81 -5.14
N ALA A 62 -1.81 1.19 -5.79
CA ALA A 62 -3.12 1.80 -6.03
C ALA A 62 -4.20 0.74 -5.86
N ASN A 63 -5.47 1.16 -5.83
CA ASN A 63 -6.60 0.24 -5.68
C ASN A 63 -6.41 -0.70 -4.50
N ILE A 64 -6.05 -0.13 -3.36
CA ILE A 64 -5.70 -0.88 -2.17
C ILE A 64 -6.95 -1.40 -1.48
N LYS A 65 -6.90 -2.64 -1.03
CA LYS A 65 -8.01 -3.27 -0.34
C LYS A 65 -7.49 -4.00 0.88
N LEU A 66 -8.13 -3.78 2.02
CA LEU A 66 -7.77 -4.52 3.22
C LEU A 66 -8.29 -5.95 3.13
N LEU A 67 -7.40 -6.89 3.43
CA LEU A 67 -7.73 -8.32 3.43
C LEU A 67 -7.82 -8.83 4.87
N ASN A 68 -8.57 -8.15 5.68
CA ASN A 68 -8.73 -8.54 7.07
C ASN A 68 -9.69 -9.70 7.21
N ASN A 69 -9.27 -10.66 7.95
CA ASN A 69 -10.13 -11.76 8.34
C ASN A 69 -10.59 -11.60 9.76
#